data_3499b8b2e456f15504b1f7a38a01888f
#
_entry.id   3499b8b2e456f15504b1f7a38a01888f
#
_cell.length_a   1.000
_cell.length_b   1.000
_cell.length_c   1.000
_cell.angle_alpha   90.00
_cell.angle_beta   90.00
_cell.angle_gamma   90.00
#
_symmetry.space_group_name_H-M   'P 1'
#
loop_
_entity.id
_entity.type
_entity.pdbx_description
1 polymer ?
#
loop_
_entity_poly.entity_id
_entity_poly.type
_entity_poly.pdbx_seq_one_letter_code
_entity_poly.pdbx_strand_id
1 'polypeptide(L)'
;MRKIVAGLFIALDGVYEAPDQWHFPYFNDEMGAEVQAGMDAADTMLLGRKTYEEFAAFWPQQSAADVDIAPFMNDTPKLVVSNTLQTLDWQNSTLVSGDVNAELTRIKELPGKNISVVGSGTLVRSLLQDGVLDELRLLVHPIVAGSGKRLFPEGTAQIPLRLTDSRTLSTGVLALTYEPER
;
A
#
# COMPACT_ATOMS: atom_id res chain seq x y z
N MET A 1 -14.59 0.52 13.76
CA MET A 1 -13.27 -0.14 13.66
C MET A 1 -12.61 0.35 12.38
N ARG A 2 -11.34 0.75 12.43
CA ARG A 2 -10.55 1.18 11.28
C ARG A 2 -10.26 -0.03 10.38
N LYS A 3 -10.26 0.16 9.05
CA LYS A 3 -9.80 -0.88 8.13
C LYS A 3 -8.30 -0.72 7.84
N ILE A 4 -7.60 -1.84 7.63
CA ILE A 4 -6.28 -1.88 7.02
C ILE A 4 -6.49 -2.17 5.53
N VAL A 5 -6.12 -1.21 4.70
CA VAL A 5 -6.36 -1.21 3.25
C VAL A 5 -5.03 -1.15 2.52
N ALA A 6 -4.73 -2.13 1.68
CA ALA A 6 -3.56 -2.09 0.80
C ALA A 6 -3.96 -1.62 -0.60
N GLY A 7 -3.24 -0.62 -1.12
CA GLY A 7 -3.40 -0.12 -2.49
C GLY A 7 -2.10 -0.28 -3.27
N LEU A 8 -2.15 -0.96 -4.42
CA LEU A 8 -0.96 -1.24 -5.23
C LEU A 8 -1.21 -1.01 -6.71
N PHE A 9 -0.22 -0.40 -7.38
CA PHE A 9 -0.07 -0.54 -8.83
C PHE A 9 0.51 -1.92 -9.12
N ILE A 10 -0.08 -2.64 -10.05
CA ILE A 10 0.33 -3.98 -10.42
C ILE A 10 0.25 -4.16 -11.93
N ALA A 11 1.25 -4.80 -12.52
CA ALA A 11 1.22 -5.21 -13.91
C ALA A 11 0.37 -6.47 -14.09
N LEU A 12 -0.06 -6.76 -15.31
CA LEU A 12 -0.93 -7.91 -15.61
C LEU A 12 -0.31 -9.26 -15.21
N ASP A 13 1.02 -9.35 -15.22
CA ASP A 13 1.78 -10.54 -14.76
C ASP A 13 2.06 -10.56 -13.25
N GLY A 14 1.45 -9.67 -12.48
CA GLY A 14 1.54 -9.64 -11.02
C GLY A 14 2.73 -8.89 -10.44
N VAL A 15 3.56 -8.27 -11.27
CA VAL A 15 4.70 -7.46 -10.83
C VAL A 15 4.20 -6.16 -10.22
N TYR A 16 4.64 -5.83 -9.00
CA TYR A 16 4.36 -4.57 -8.31
C TYR A 16 5.60 -3.69 -8.09
N GLU A 17 6.79 -4.26 -8.30
CA GLU A 17 8.06 -3.56 -8.11
C GLU A 17 8.30 -2.50 -9.20
N ALA A 18 8.94 -1.39 -8.80
CA ALA A 18 9.33 -0.30 -9.68
C ALA A 18 8.21 0.20 -10.62
N PRO A 19 7.03 0.55 -10.10
CA PRO A 19 5.91 0.98 -10.93
C PRO A 19 6.23 2.25 -11.73
N ASP A 20 7.15 3.08 -11.26
CA ASP A 20 7.67 4.26 -11.95
C ASP A 20 8.24 3.95 -13.34
N GLN A 21 8.67 2.71 -13.59
CA GLN A 21 9.22 2.29 -14.88
C GLN A 21 8.15 1.97 -15.93
N TRP A 22 6.92 1.69 -15.53
CA TRP A 22 5.89 1.18 -16.45
C TRP A 22 4.49 1.79 -16.28
N HIS A 23 4.16 2.46 -15.16
CA HIS A 23 2.79 2.93 -14.92
C HIS A 23 2.47 4.29 -15.56
N PHE A 24 3.45 5.17 -15.74
CA PHE A 24 3.21 6.55 -16.20
C PHE A 24 2.47 6.68 -17.54
N PRO A 25 2.67 5.82 -18.55
CA PRO A 25 1.90 5.89 -19.78
C PRO A 25 0.39 5.69 -19.58
N TYR A 26 -0.02 5.11 -18.47
CA TYR A 26 -1.41 4.83 -18.11
C TYR A 26 -1.97 5.80 -17.08
N PHE A 27 -1.15 6.71 -16.57
CA PHE A 27 -1.57 7.67 -15.55
C PHE A 27 -2.38 8.80 -16.21
N ASN A 28 -3.56 9.08 -15.66
CA ASN A 28 -4.44 10.17 -16.05
C ASN A 28 -5.22 10.68 -14.83
N ASP A 29 -6.15 11.63 -15.05
CA ASP A 29 -6.97 12.22 -13.99
C ASP A 29 -7.83 11.20 -13.26
N GLU A 30 -8.33 10.17 -13.97
CA GLU A 30 -9.12 9.09 -13.34
C GLU A 30 -8.28 8.30 -12.35
N MET A 31 -7.05 7.91 -12.72
CA MET A 31 -6.14 7.22 -11.81
C MET A 31 -5.71 8.12 -10.66
N GLY A 32 -5.45 9.39 -10.93
CA GLY A 32 -5.15 10.40 -9.91
C GLY A 32 -6.28 10.50 -8.90
N ALA A 33 -7.54 10.49 -9.34
CA ALA A 33 -8.72 10.50 -8.46
C ALA A 33 -8.81 9.23 -7.60
N GLU A 34 -8.49 8.04 -8.14
CA GLU A 34 -8.45 6.79 -7.36
C GLU A 34 -7.39 6.84 -6.25
N VAL A 35 -6.19 7.33 -6.58
CA VAL A 35 -5.09 7.49 -5.62
C VAL A 35 -5.48 8.50 -4.53
N GLN A 36 -6.04 9.66 -4.93
CA GLN A 36 -6.47 10.70 -4.00
C GLN A 36 -7.57 10.20 -3.06
N ALA A 37 -8.58 9.49 -3.59
CA ALA A 37 -9.64 8.91 -2.76
C ALA A 37 -9.09 7.93 -1.72
N GLY A 38 -8.05 7.17 -2.06
CA GLY A 38 -7.34 6.29 -1.11
C GLY A 38 -6.64 7.07 -0.01
N MET A 39 -5.97 8.17 -0.34
CA MET A 39 -5.31 9.06 0.63
C MET A 39 -6.33 9.74 1.55
N ASP A 40 -7.41 10.28 1.00
CA ASP A 40 -8.46 10.96 1.77
C ASP A 40 -9.19 10.04 2.76
N ALA A 41 -9.26 8.75 2.43
CA ALA A 41 -9.88 7.73 3.27
C ALA A 41 -8.98 7.27 4.42
N ALA A 42 -7.70 7.64 4.44
CA ALA A 42 -6.72 7.21 5.44
C ALA A 42 -6.21 8.38 6.28
N ASP A 43 -5.79 8.10 7.50
CA ASP A 43 -5.10 9.03 8.39
C ASP A 43 -3.79 8.45 8.94
N THR A 44 -3.44 7.27 8.52
CA THR A 44 -2.23 6.54 8.98
C THR A 44 -1.70 5.71 7.82
N MET A 45 -0.39 5.73 7.62
CA MET A 45 0.31 4.84 6.69
C MET A 45 0.93 3.67 7.44
N LEU A 46 0.93 2.50 6.79
CA LEU A 46 1.61 1.30 7.28
C LEU A 46 2.67 0.89 6.25
N LEU A 47 3.91 0.80 6.70
CA LEU A 47 5.08 0.58 5.86
C LEU A 47 5.87 -0.63 6.35
N GLY A 48 6.34 -1.45 5.43
CA GLY A 48 7.41 -2.39 5.70
C GLY A 48 8.77 -1.67 5.74
N ARG A 49 9.77 -2.31 6.37
CA ARG A 49 11.11 -1.73 6.55
C ARG A 49 11.73 -1.15 5.27
N LYS A 50 11.77 -1.94 4.19
CA LYS A 50 12.40 -1.50 2.94
C LYS A 50 11.71 -0.28 2.33
N THR A 51 10.38 -0.29 2.27
CA THR A 51 9.60 0.85 1.79
C THR A 51 9.84 2.07 2.67
N TYR A 52 9.91 1.89 3.99
CA TYR A 52 10.24 2.98 4.90
C TYR A 52 11.62 3.58 4.60
N GLU A 53 12.66 2.75 4.46
CA GLU A 53 14.03 3.20 4.18
C GLU A 53 14.12 3.99 2.87
N GLU A 54 13.49 3.48 1.80
CA GLU A 54 13.43 4.15 0.49
C GLU A 54 12.68 5.49 0.57
N PHE A 55 11.53 5.51 1.24
CA PHE A 55 10.70 6.71 1.37
C PHE A 55 11.32 7.76 2.29
N ALA A 56 11.93 7.35 3.40
CA ALA A 56 12.62 8.25 4.31
C ALA A 56 13.85 8.93 3.68
N ALA A 57 14.45 8.30 2.67
CA ALA A 57 15.54 8.91 1.91
C ALA A 57 15.05 9.96 0.89
N PHE A 58 13.80 9.91 0.48
CA PHE A 58 13.25 10.77 -0.58
C PHE A 58 12.28 11.85 -0.06
N TRP A 59 11.22 11.46 0.64
CA TRP A 59 10.10 12.35 0.97
C TRP A 59 10.44 13.53 1.88
N PRO A 60 11.31 13.42 2.90
CA PRO A 60 11.66 14.56 3.76
C PRO A 60 12.29 15.74 3.01
N GLN A 61 12.82 15.51 1.82
CA GLN A 61 13.44 16.53 0.97
C GLN A 61 12.46 17.14 -0.04
N GLN A 62 11.24 16.62 -0.13
CA GLN A 62 10.23 17.09 -1.08
C GLN A 62 9.26 18.06 -0.40
N SER A 63 8.82 19.06 -1.17
CA SER A 63 7.77 20.00 -0.78
C SER A 63 6.57 19.90 -1.72
N ALA A 64 5.45 20.55 -1.39
CA ALA A 64 4.30 20.63 -2.28
C ALA A 64 4.61 21.28 -3.64
N ALA A 65 5.67 22.12 -3.70
CA ALA A 65 6.11 22.72 -4.96
C ALA A 65 6.86 21.73 -5.85
N ASP A 66 7.44 20.68 -5.27
CA ASP A 66 8.16 19.63 -6.00
C ASP A 66 7.22 18.48 -6.41
N VAL A 67 6.41 18.01 -5.46
CA VAL A 67 5.46 16.90 -5.64
C VAL A 67 4.22 17.15 -4.80
N ASP A 68 3.05 17.24 -5.42
CA ASP A 68 1.79 17.61 -4.78
C ASP A 68 1.43 16.77 -3.55
N ILE A 69 1.80 15.48 -3.52
CA ILE A 69 1.50 14.57 -2.40
C ILE A 69 2.54 14.61 -1.28
N ALA A 70 3.61 15.40 -1.41
CA ALA A 70 4.68 15.46 -0.39
C ALA A 70 4.18 15.85 1.01
N PRO A 71 3.25 16.82 1.19
CA PRO A 71 2.68 17.12 2.50
C PRO A 71 1.98 15.90 3.12
N PHE A 72 1.17 15.19 2.33
CA PHE A 72 0.51 13.96 2.82
C PHE A 72 1.53 12.92 3.29
N MET A 73 2.57 12.68 2.50
CA MET A 73 3.61 11.70 2.81
C MET A 73 4.41 12.07 4.07
N ASN A 74 4.73 13.34 4.25
CA ASN A 74 5.53 13.80 5.39
C ASN A 74 4.71 13.96 6.67
N ASP A 75 3.48 14.46 6.59
CA ASP A 75 2.68 14.85 7.76
C ASP A 75 1.84 13.69 8.30
N THR A 76 1.44 12.74 7.45
CA THR A 76 0.65 11.59 7.88
C THR A 76 1.44 10.70 8.85
N PRO A 77 0.84 10.29 9.99
CA PRO A 77 1.43 9.30 10.91
C PRO A 77 1.77 7.99 10.20
N LYS A 78 2.93 7.43 10.53
CA LYS A 78 3.46 6.20 9.91
C LYS A 78 3.69 5.13 10.96
N LEU A 79 3.19 3.95 10.69
CA LEU A 79 3.50 2.71 11.42
C LEU A 79 4.52 1.93 10.58
N VAL A 80 5.67 1.63 11.15
CA VAL A 80 6.77 0.94 10.45
C VAL A 80 6.97 -0.44 11.03
N VAL A 81 6.65 -1.46 10.25
CA VAL A 81 6.83 -2.86 10.68
C VAL A 81 8.28 -3.28 10.46
N SER A 82 8.99 -3.51 11.55
CA SER A 82 10.37 -3.99 11.50
C SER A 82 10.79 -4.60 12.84
N ASN A 83 11.59 -5.68 12.77
CA ASN A 83 12.28 -6.27 13.94
C ASN A 83 13.78 -5.91 13.97
N THR A 84 14.26 -5.13 13.01
CA THR A 84 15.69 -4.81 12.88
C THR A 84 16.01 -3.33 12.99
N LEU A 85 15.07 -2.44 12.65
CA LEU A 85 15.26 -1.00 12.83
C LEU A 85 15.30 -0.64 14.31
N GLN A 86 16.23 0.24 14.69
CA GLN A 86 16.40 0.75 16.04
C GLN A 86 15.88 2.19 16.17
N THR A 87 16.02 2.97 15.12
CA THR A 87 15.62 4.39 15.05
C THR A 87 14.82 4.67 13.79
N LEU A 88 13.95 5.67 13.86
CA LEU A 88 13.14 6.16 12.76
C LEU A 88 13.34 7.66 12.64
N ASP A 89 14.04 8.09 11.58
CA ASP A 89 14.42 9.50 11.40
C ASP A 89 13.38 10.32 10.62
N TRP A 90 12.47 9.66 9.90
CA TRP A 90 11.38 10.34 9.20
C TRP A 90 10.27 10.69 10.19
N GLN A 91 9.88 11.96 10.19
CA GLN A 91 8.89 12.51 11.14
C GLN A 91 7.58 11.70 11.18
N ASN A 92 6.92 11.72 12.33
CA ASN A 92 5.63 11.05 12.56
C ASN A 92 5.67 9.53 12.34
N SER A 93 6.83 8.90 12.54
CA SER A 93 7.00 7.45 12.39
C SER A 93 7.05 6.76 13.75
N THR A 94 6.36 5.62 13.86
CA THR A 94 6.32 4.77 15.05
C THR A 94 6.68 3.34 14.66
N LEU A 95 7.59 2.72 15.40
CA LEU A 95 8.01 1.34 15.16
C LEU A 95 6.94 0.36 15.68
N VAL A 96 6.58 -0.62 14.86
CA VAL A 96 5.76 -1.77 15.22
C VAL A 96 6.63 -3.02 15.12
N SER A 97 6.88 -3.67 16.25
CA SER A 97 7.75 -4.85 16.34
C SER A 97 7.14 -5.91 17.26
N GLY A 98 7.71 -7.10 17.29
CA GLY A 98 7.18 -8.21 18.09
C GLY A 98 5.92 -8.82 17.46
N ASP A 99 4.84 -8.92 18.22
CA ASP A 99 3.55 -9.41 17.71
C ASP A 99 2.82 -8.30 16.92
N VAL A 100 3.20 -8.16 15.65
CA VAL A 100 2.67 -7.16 14.73
C VAL A 100 1.16 -7.30 14.57
N ASN A 101 0.64 -8.53 14.49
CA ASN A 101 -0.78 -8.77 14.26
C ASN A 101 -1.63 -8.34 15.46
N ALA A 102 -1.19 -8.64 16.66
CA ALA A 102 -1.86 -8.18 17.89
C ALA A 102 -1.85 -6.66 18.00
N GLU A 103 -0.72 -6.01 17.69
CA GLU A 103 -0.62 -4.55 17.76
C GLU A 103 -1.48 -3.86 16.69
N LEU A 104 -1.46 -4.35 15.45
CA LEU A 104 -2.32 -3.80 14.39
C LEU A 104 -3.82 -4.01 14.69
N THR A 105 -4.18 -5.15 15.26
CA THR A 105 -5.57 -5.40 15.70
C THR A 105 -5.98 -4.40 16.78
N ARG A 106 -5.13 -4.14 17.76
CA ARG A 106 -5.36 -3.13 18.80
C ARG A 106 -5.52 -1.72 18.20
N ILE A 107 -4.67 -1.35 17.24
CA ILE A 107 -4.74 -0.04 16.57
C ILE A 107 -6.03 0.11 15.75
N LYS A 108 -6.53 -0.94 15.14
CA LYS A 108 -7.83 -0.92 14.43
C LYS A 108 -9.01 -0.56 15.33
N GLU A 109 -8.94 -0.83 16.63
CA GLU A 109 -10.00 -0.50 17.60
C GLU A 109 -9.99 0.98 18.00
N LEU A 110 -8.89 1.70 17.79
CA LEU A 110 -8.80 3.13 18.07
C LEU A 110 -9.66 3.94 17.09
N PRO A 111 -10.14 5.13 17.50
CA PRO A 111 -10.84 6.03 16.59
C PRO A 111 -9.90 6.52 15.48
N GLY A 112 -10.44 6.73 14.29
CA GLY A 112 -9.69 7.24 13.14
C GLY A 112 -10.24 6.71 11.82
N LYS A 113 -9.60 7.15 10.72
CA LYS A 113 -9.84 6.69 9.36
C LYS A 113 -9.10 5.37 9.11
N ASN A 114 -9.05 4.95 7.85
CA ASN A 114 -8.33 3.74 7.46
C ASN A 114 -6.81 3.87 7.68
N ILE A 115 -6.17 2.71 7.80
CA ILE A 115 -4.72 2.55 7.79
C ILE A 115 -4.34 2.09 6.38
N SER A 116 -3.60 2.93 5.65
CA SER A 116 -3.20 2.63 4.27
C SER A 116 -1.86 1.90 4.24
N VAL A 117 -1.83 0.69 3.71
CA VAL A 117 -0.57 -0.05 3.47
C VAL A 117 0.03 0.43 2.14
N VAL A 118 1.12 1.15 2.22
CA VAL A 118 1.79 1.77 1.05
C VAL A 118 2.85 0.84 0.44
N GLY A 119 3.21 -0.22 1.12
CA GLY A 119 4.21 -1.23 0.74
C GLY A 119 4.89 -1.78 2.00
N SER A 120 5.60 -2.87 1.92
CA SER A 120 5.97 -3.64 0.73
C SER A 120 4.91 -4.69 0.37
N GLY A 121 5.00 -5.27 -0.83
CA GLY A 121 4.15 -6.41 -1.20
C GLY A 121 4.35 -7.63 -0.28
N THR A 122 5.52 -7.80 0.31
CA THR A 122 5.75 -8.82 1.34
C THR A 122 4.90 -8.57 2.58
N LEU A 123 4.80 -7.32 3.04
CA LEU A 123 3.93 -6.95 4.15
C LEU A 123 2.46 -7.21 3.80
N VAL A 124 2.02 -6.81 2.61
CA VAL A 124 0.64 -7.06 2.13
C VAL A 124 0.30 -8.55 2.16
N ARG A 125 1.20 -9.41 1.64
CA ARG A 125 0.99 -10.87 1.69
C ARG A 125 0.88 -11.40 3.12
N SER A 126 1.77 -10.98 4.00
CA SER A 126 1.73 -11.39 5.40
C SER A 126 0.40 -11.01 6.06
N LEU A 127 -0.03 -9.76 5.90
CA LEU A 127 -1.29 -9.28 6.46
C LEU A 127 -2.52 -10.01 5.88
N LEU A 128 -2.46 -10.40 4.60
CA LEU A 128 -3.50 -11.23 3.96
C LEU A 128 -3.52 -12.64 4.55
N GLN A 129 -2.36 -13.30 4.64
CA GLN A 129 -2.22 -14.66 5.17
C GLN A 129 -2.65 -14.75 6.63
N ASP A 130 -2.36 -13.72 7.40
CA ASP A 130 -2.67 -13.64 8.83
C ASP A 130 -4.11 -13.14 9.10
N GLY A 131 -4.88 -12.81 8.05
CA GLY A 131 -6.26 -12.33 8.18
C GLY A 131 -6.40 -10.94 8.80
N VAL A 132 -5.34 -10.14 8.79
CA VAL A 132 -5.29 -8.78 9.38
C VAL A 132 -5.67 -7.71 8.35
N LEU A 133 -5.37 -7.92 7.05
CA LEU A 133 -5.78 -7.04 5.97
C LEU A 133 -7.29 -7.12 5.77
N ASP A 134 -7.95 -5.97 5.67
CA ASP A 134 -9.40 -5.91 5.45
C ASP A 134 -9.76 -5.72 3.97
N GLU A 135 -8.89 -5.02 3.21
CA GLU A 135 -9.20 -4.66 1.83
C GLU A 135 -7.92 -4.60 0.99
N LEU A 136 -7.96 -5.20 -0.18
CA LEU A 136 -6.89 -5.15 -1.19
C LEU A 136 -7.41 -4.42 -2.43
N ARG A 137 -6.83 -3.26 -2.73
CA ARG A 137 -7.11 -2.46 -3.92
C ARG A 137 -5.97 -2.61 -4.92
N LEU A 138 -6.30 -3.00 -6.13
CA LEU A 138 -5.32 -3.19 -7.20
C LEU A 138 -5.66 -2.29 -8.38
N LEU A 139 -4.70 -1.51 -8.84
CA LEU A 139 -4.73 -0.85 -10.14
C LEU A 139 -3.92 -1.71 -11.11
N VAL A 140 -4.65 -2.60 -11.82
CA VAL A 140 -4.05 -3.58 -12.74
C VAL A 140 -3.82 -2.92 -14.09
N HIS A 141 -2.55 -2.75 -14.43
CA HIS A 141 -2.12 -2.10 -15.67
C HIS A 141 -2.09 -3.10 -16.83
N PRO A 142 -2.52 -2.71 -18.02
CA PRO A 142 -2.53 -3.59 -19.21
C PRO A 142 -1.13 -3.73 -19.81
N ILE A 143 -0.18 -4.21 -19.00
CA ILE A 143 1.22 -4.43 -19.37
C ILE A 143 1.76 -5.69 -18.72
N VAL A 144 2.62 -6.39 -19.42
CA VAL A 144 3.47 -7.45 -18.88
C VAL A 144 4.83 -6.84 -18.58
N ALA A 145 5.17 -6.75 -17.30
CA ALA A 145 6.45 -6.15 -16.88
C ALA A 145 7.63 -7.10 -17.15
N GLY A 146 7.40 -8.40 -17.11
CA GLY A 146 8.39 -9.45 -17.46
C GLY A 146 9.38 -9.76 -16.35
N SER A 147 9.79 -8.78 -15.57
CA SER A 147 10.73 -8.93 -14.45
C SER A 147 10.33 -8.05 -13.27
N GLY A 148 10.82 -8.37 -12.09
CA GLY A 148 10.51 -7.68 -10.84
C GLY A 148 9.74 -8.57 -9.86
N LYS A 149 9.53 -8.05 -8.65
CA LYS A 149 8.82 -8.79 -7.59
C LYS A 149 7.34 -8.86 -7.90
N ARG A 150 6.79 -10.07 -7.79
CA ARG A 150 5.35 -10.33 -7.89
C ARG A 150 4.70 -10.27 -6.52
N LEU A 151 3.46 -9.74 -6.49
CA LEU A 151 2.66 -9.70 -5.26
C LEU A 151 2.40 -11.11 -4.73
N PHE A 152 2.08 -12.04 -5.60
CA PHE A 152 1.85 -13.46 -5.28
C PHE A 152 2.85 -14.33 -6.06
N PRO A 153 4.07 -14.53 -5.54
CA PRO A 153 5.06 -15.42 -6.16
C PRO A 153 4.63 -16.89 -6.03
N GLU A 154 5.29 -17.76 -6.79
CA GLU A 154 5.11 -19.20 -6.67
C GLU A 154 5.31 -19.67 -5.21
N GLY A 155 4.46 -20.60 -4.76
CA GLY A 155 4.44 -21.07 -3.37
C GLY A 155 3.63 -20.23 -2.39
N THR A 156 3.02 -19.13 -2.84
CA THR A 156 2.05 -18.40 -2.01
C THR A 156 0.85 -19.31 -1.71
N ALA A 157 0.45 -19.37 -0.45
CA ALA A 157 -0.75 -20.11 -0.03
C ALA A 157 -2.01 -19.58 -0.73
N GLN A 158 -2.99 -20.45 -0.95
CA GLN A 158 -4.29 -20.03 -1.48
C GLN A 158 -5.04 -19.19 -0.46
N ILE A 159 -5.49 -18.01 -0.87
CA ILE A 159 -6.27 -17.08 -0.05
C ILE A 159 -7.50 -16.70 -0.88
N PRO A 160 -8.70 -17.16 -0.52
CA PRO A 160 -9.93 -16.76 -1.21
C PRO A 160 -10.18 -15.26 -1.02
N LEU A 161 -10.50 -14.58 -2.12
CA LEU A 161 -10.82 -13.17 -2.14
C LEU A 161 -12.17 -12.96 -2.81
N ARG A 162 -12.99 -12.09 -2.25
CA ARG A 162 -14.26 -11.66 -2.83
C ARG A 162 -14.10 -10.30 -3.48
N LEU A 163 -14.40 -10.20 -4.78
CA LEU A 163 -14.45 -8.93 -5.49
C LEU A 163 -15.64 -8.10 -4.98
N THR A 164 -15.38 -6.88 -4.52
CA THR A 164 -16.42 -5.98 -3.98
C THR A 164 -16.67 -4.76 -4.87
N ASP A 165 -15.68 -4.34 -5.64
CA ASP A 165 -15.82 -3.27 -6.65
C ASP A 165 -14.87 -3.51 -7.82
N SER A 166 -15.31 -3.10 -9.02
CA SER A 166 -14.48 -3.14 -10.23
C SER A 166 -14.84 -2.03 -11.18
N ARG A 167 -13.84 -1.30 -11.66
CA ARG A 167 -13.99 -0.25 -12.66
C ARG A 167 -12.88 -0.34 -13.70
N THR A 168 -13.24 -0.05 -14.96
CA THR A 168 -12.27 0.08 -16.05
C THR A 168 -12.01 1.56 -16.27
N LEU A 169 -10.76 1.98 -16.11
CA LEU A 169 -10.33 3.35 -16.44
C LEU A 169 -10.15 3.50 -17.94
N SER A 170 -10.22 4.73 -18.45
CA SER A 170 -10.13 5.01 -19.90
C SER A 170 -8.80 4.58 -20.53
N THR A 171 -7.74 4.44 -19.73
CA THR A 171 -6.43 3.94 -20.17
C THR A 171 -6.32 2.41 -20.22
N GLY A 172 -7.40 1.68 -19.89
CA GLY A 172 -7.41 0.22 -19.82
C GLY A 172 -6.95 -0.36 -18.48
N VAL A 173 -6.61 0.48 -17.52
CA VAL A 173 -6.30 0.04 -16.13
C VAL A 173 -7.59 -0.43 -15.47
N LEU A 174 -7.52 -1.56 -14.77
CA LEU A 174 -8.62 -2.07 -13.95
C LEU A 174 -8.41 -1.67 -12.49
N ALA A 175 -9.35 -0.90 -11.95
CA ALA A 175 -9.41 -0.61 -10.52
C ALA A 175 -10.27 -1.68 -9.85
N LEU A 176 -9.64 -2.56 -9.08
CA LEU A 176 -10.28 -3.71 -8.45
C LEU A 176 -10.15 -3.61 -6.94
N THR A 177 -11.25 -3.88 -6.23
CA THR A 177 -11.27 -3.95 -4.77
C THR A 177 -11.72 -5.35 -4.33
N TYR A 178 -10.89 -5.96 -3.48
CA TYR A 178 -11.14 -7.28 -2.91
C TYR A 178 -11.18 -7.21 -1.39
N GLU A 179 -12.00 -8.08 -0.80
CA GLU A 179 -11.97 -8.40 0.63
C GLU A 179 -11.61 -9.89 0.82
N PRO A 180 -10.75 -10.24 1.80
CA PRO A 180 -10.50 -11.63 2.13
C PRO A 180 -11.80 -12.33 2.57
N GLU A 181 -12.05 -13.53 2.05
CA GLU A 181 -13.12 -14.39 2.59
C GLU A 181 -12.65 -14.97 3.92
N ARG A 182 -13.46 -14.78 4.95
CA ARG A 182 -13.21 -15.26 6.32
C ARG A 182 -14.06 -16.48 6.63
#